data_e8cf4f4eb9a6ff0357f2eeaa9d443e1e
#
_entry.id   e8cf4f4eb9a6ff0357f2eeaa9d443e1e
#
_cell.length_a   1.000
_cell.length_b   1.000
_cell.length_c   1.000
_cell.angle_alpha   90.00
_cell.angle_beta   90.00
_cell.angle_gamma   90.00
#
_symmetry.space_group_name_H-M   'P 1'
#
loop_
_entity.id
_entity.type
_entity.pdbx_description
1 polymer ?
#
loop_
_entity_poly.entity_id
_entity_poly.type
_entity_poly.pdbx_seq_one_letter_code
_entity_poly.pdbx_strand_id
1 'polypeptide(L)'
;MLAEYKQWADKRLFDSLAELPPGEVDKERVSVFRNMIGTLNHIYVVDCIWKAHLEGRGHGFKTSHDLLHPDLADLRLAQKDIDHWYCDWSARQTEASLDKPVEFTFVSGESGSMSAGAMLLHVVNHASYHRGWVIQMYFDIPAMPPMTDMPIFLRETDPASFQSINPPAAAPTCIGRFSSATNVLPNRYR
;
A
#
# COMPACT_ATOMS: atom_id res chain seq x y z
N MET A 1 -5.55 -14.21 2.02
CA MET A 1 -4.18 -13.86 1.62
C MET A 1 -4.05 -12.47 1.00
N LEU A 2 -4.62 -12.12 -0.19
CA LEU A 2 -4.38 -10.81 -0.84
C LEU A 2 -4.81 -9.60 0.00
N ALA A 3 -5.98 -9.63 0.64
CA ALA A 3 -6.44 -8.56 1.51
C ALA A 3 -5.56 -8.41 2.76
N GLU A 4 -5.13 -9.51 3.35
CA GLU A 4 -4.21 -9.54 4.50
C GLU A 4 -2.84 -8.98 4.14
N TYR A 5 -2.33 -9.32 2.93
CA TYR A 5 -1.12 -8.71 2.41
C TYR A 5 -1.26 -7.18 2.28
N LYS A 6 -2.38 -6.70 1.70
CA LYS A 6 -2.63 -5.25 1.59
C LYS A 6 -2.63 -4.59 2.96
N GLN A 7 -3.39 -5.13 3.92
CA GLN A 7 -3.47 -4.63 5.28
C GLN A 7 -2.09 -4.58 5.98
N TRP A 8 -1.30 -5.65 5.84
CA TRP A 8 0.06 -5.72 6.39
C TRP A 8 0.98 -4.66 5.77
N ALA A 9 0.92 -4.51 4.45
CA ALA A 9 1.78 -3.58 3.71
C ALA A 9 1.41 -2.12 4.01
N ASP A 10 0.12 -1.79 4.07
CA ASP A 10 -0.37 -0.46 4.40
C ASP A 10 -0.01 -0.10 5.86
N LYS A 11 -0.26 -1.01 6.81
CA LYS A 11 0.16 -0.81 8.19
C LYS A 11 1.66 -0.51 8.30
N ARG A 12 2.49 -1.29 7.59
CA ARG A 12 3.95 -1.15 7.62
C ARG A 12 4.40 0.18 7.04
N LEU A 13 3.74 0.64 5.98
CA LEU A 13 4.02 1.96 5.41
C LEU A 13 3.62 3.07 6.38
N PHE A 14 2.40 3.04 6.95
CA PHE A 14 1.95 4.05 7.92
C PHE A 14 2.82 4.09 9.18
N ASP A 15 3.27 2.94 9.68
CA ASP A 15 4.22 2.88 10.81
C ASP A 15 5.52 3.61 10.47
N SER A 16 6.08 3.37 9.28
CA SER A 16 7.30 4.02 8.83
C SER A 16 7.12 5.53 8.60
N LEU A 17 5.97 5.97 8.06
CA LEU A 17 5.67 7.38 7.85
C LEU A 17 5.55 8.16 9.17
N ALA A 18 5.06 7.51 10.22
CA ALA A 18 4.94 8.13 11.54
C ALA A 18 6.30 8.41 12.21
N GLU A 19 7.37 7.75 11.76
CA GLU A 19 8.74 7.94 12.24
C GLU A 19 9.51 9.02 11.44
N LEU A 20 8.92 9.57 10.38
CA LEU A 20 9.57 10.61 9.59
C LEU A 20 9.62 11.94 10.34
N PRO A 21 10.60 12.81 10.03
CA PRO A 21 10.64 14.16 10.58
C PRO A 21 9.32 14.91 10.33
N PRO A 22 8.90 15.77 11.26
CA PRO A 22 7.69 16.59 11.10
C PRO A 22 7.67 17.36 9.78
N GLY A 23 6.53 17.31 9.08
CA GLY A 23 6.31 17.99 7.81
C GLY A 23 6.78 17.24 6.57
N GLU A 24 7.51 16.11 6.69
CA GLU A 24 7.96 15.37 5.50
C GLU A 24 6.80 14.67 4.76
N VAL A 25 5.75 14.26 5.46
CA VAL A 25 4.59 13.60 4.85
C VAL A 25 3.77 14.57 3.99
N ASP A 26 3.69 15.82 4.42
CA ASP A 26 2.93 16.91 3.76
C ASP A 26 3.76 17.72 2.77
N LYS A 27 5.08 17.56 2.78
CA LYS A 27 6.00 18.30 1.94
C LYS A 27 5.70 18.06 0.47
N GLU A 28 5.55 19.15 -0.28
CA GLU A 28 5.28 19.11 -1.70
C GLU A 28 6.44 18.48 -2.49
N ARG A 29 6.09 17.55 -3.38
CA ARG A 29 7.01 16.84 -4.27
C ARG A 29 6.44 16.76 -5.68
N VAL A 30 7.29 16.48 -6.66
CA VAL A 30 6.86 16.25 -8.05
C VAL A 30 6.12 14.92 -8.13
N SER A 31 4.80 14.97 -7.95
CA SER A 31 3.89 13.81 -7.98
C SER A 31 2.50 14.28 -8.38
N VAL A 32 1.70 13.38 -8.95
CA VAL A 32 0.29 13.63 -9.31
C VAL A 32 -0.52 14.11 -8.09
N PHE A 33 -0.25 13.55 -6.92
CA PHE A 33 -0.96 13.88 -5.67
C PHE A 33 -0.15 14.83 -4.77
N ARG A 34 0.91 15.44 -5.29
CA ARG A 34 1.74 16.50 -4.70
C ARG A 34 2.60 16.07 -3.51
N ASN A 35 2.14 15.14 -2.65
CA ASN A 35 2.85 14.69 -1.45
C ASN A 35 2.42 13.28 -1.04
N MET A 36 3.01 12.76 0.04
CA MET A 36 2.72 11.41 0.53
C MET A 36 1.28 11.30 1.04
N ILE A 37 0.80 12.29 1.82
CA ILE A 37 -0.56 12.25 2.38
C ILE A 37 -1.62 12.30 1.28
N GLY A 38 -1.41 13.08 0.22
CA GLY A 38 -2.31 13.13 -0.94
C GLY A 38 -2.35 11.79 -1.69
N THR A 39 -1.20 11.13 -1.86
CA THR A 39 -1.13 9.79 -2.48
C THR A 39 -1.85 8.74 -1.64
N LEU A 40 -1.70 8.77 -0.32
CA LEU A 40 -2.38 7.86 0.60
C LEU A 40 -3.88 8.10 0.65
N ASN A 41 -4.33 9.37 0.63
CA ASN A 41 -5.76 9.69 0.51
C ASN A 41 -6.35 9.15 -0.79
N HIS A 42 -5.61 9.22 -1.91
CA HIS A 42 -6.06 8.63 -3.17
C HIS A 42 -6.26 7.11 -3.04
N ILE A 43 -5.32 6.39 -2.42
CA ILE A 43 -5.48 4.95 -2.14
C ILE A 43 -6.78 4.72 -1.35
N TYR A 44 -6.97 5.45 -0.25
CA TYR A 44 -8.13 5.32 0.62
C TYR A 44 -9.46 5.62 -0.11
N VAL A 45 -9.52 6.70 -0.90
CA VAL A 45 -10.71 7.05 -1.68
C VAL A 45 -11.06 5.96 -2.69
N VAL A 46 -10.06 5.41 -3.38
CA VAL A 46 -10.28 4.33 -4.35
C VAL A 46 -10.72 3.05 -3.65
N ASP A 47 -10.16 2.72 -2.48
CA ASP A 47 -10.64 1.62 -1.66
C ASP A 47 -12.11 1.80 -1.27
N CYS A 48 -12.52 3.02 -0.87
CA CYS A 48 -13.92 3.34 -0.55
C CYS A 48 -14.85 3.17 -1.76
N ILE A 49 -14.40 3.57 -2.96
CA ILE A 49 -15.15 3.42 -4.21
C ILE A 49 -15.44 1.94 -4.49
N TRP A 50 -14.39 1.10 -4.50
CA TRP A 50 -14.55 -0.32 -4.80
C TRP A 50 -15.28 -1.11 -3.70
N LYS A 51 -15.08 -0.71 -2.43
CA LYS A 51 -15.90 -1.23 -1.33
C LYS A 51 -17.39 -0.99 -1.59
N ALA A 52 -17.77 0.23 -2.00
CA ALA A 52 -19.16 0.55 -2.28
C ALA A 52 -19.76 -0.35 -3.38
N HIS A 53 -19.00 -0.61 -4.46
CA HIS A 53 -19.44 -1.50 -5.53
C HIS A 53 -19.58 -2.94 -5.07
N LEU A 54 -18.63 -3.46 -4.27
CA LEU A 54 -18.73 -4.80 -3.68
C LEU A 54 -19.92 -4.94 -2.71
N GLU A 55 -20.37 -3.83 -2.12
CA GLU A 55 -21.60 -3.74 -1.30
C GLU A 55 -22.87 -3.52 -2.13
N GLY A 56 -22.78 -3.43 -3.46
CA GLY A 56 -23.92 -3.20 -4.36
C GLY A 56 -24.53 -1.81 -4.27
N ARG A 57 -23.74 -0.80 -3.91
CA ARG A 57 -24.20 0.60 -3.77
C ARG A 57 -23.33 1.58 -4.56
N GLY A 58 -23.86 2.76 -4.86
CA GLY A 58 -23.08 3.85 -5.45
C GLY A 58 -22.04 4.40 -4.48
N HIS A 59 -20.89 4.81 -5.01
CA HIS A 59 -19.77 5.32 -4.20
C HIS A 59 -19.93 6.79 -3.78
N GLY A 60 -20.68 7.61 -4.52
CA GLY A 60 -20.94 9.02 -4.19
C GLY A 60 -19.77 10.00 -4.44
N PHE A 61 -18.57 9.52 -4.79
CA PHE A 61 -17.41 10.37 -5.07
C PHE A 61 -17.50 11.02 -6.45
N LYS A 62 -17.09 12.29 -6.54
CA LYS A 62 -17.00 13.05 -7.80
C LYS A 62 -15.58 13.12 -8.33
N THR A 63 -14.60 12.79 -7.50
CA THR A 63 -13.18 12.70 -7.84
C THR A 63 -12.52 11.63 -6.97
N SER A 64 -11.43 11.05 -7.47
CA SER A 64 -10.58 10.15 -6.69
C SER A 64 -9.42 10.87 -5.99
N HIS A 65 -9.39 12.21 -6.06
CA HIS A 65 -8.32 13.05 -5.52
C HIS A 65 -8.74 13.81 -4.27
N ASP A 66 -9.84 13.43 -3.63
CA ASP A 66 -10.32 14.08 -2.41
C ASP A 66 -9.35 13.86 -1.25
N LEU A 67 -9.00 14.95 -0.55
CA LEU A 67 -8.20 14.90 0.66
C LEU A 67 -9.15 14.75 1.87
N LEU A 68 -9.64 13.52 2.11
CA LEU A 68 -10.63 13.24 3.16
C LEU A 68 -10.01 13.30 4.57
N HIS A 69 -8.77 12.88 4.70
CA HIS A 69 -8.04 12.84 5.95
C HIS A 69 -6.68 13.54 5.76
N PRO A 70 -6.60 14.85 6.00
CA PRO A 70 -5.34 15.59 5.86
C PRO A 70 -4.31 15.24 6.94
N ASP A 71 -4.75 14.73 8.09
CA ASP A 71 -3.86 14.25 9.15
C ASP A 71 -3.48 12.79 8.95
N LEU A 72 -2.18 12.46 9.14
CA LEU A 72 -1.66 11.12 8.94
C LEU A 72 -2.25 10.09 9.93
N ALA A 73 -2.48 10.50 11.18
CA ALA A 73 -3.01 9.59 12.20
C ALA A 73 -4.48 9.27 11.93
N ASP A 74 -5.27 10.26 11.51
CA ASP A 74 -6.66 10.08 11.12
C ASP A 74 -6.78 9.19 9.87
N LEU A 75 -5.93 9.44 8.85
CA LEU A 75 -5.89 8.61 7.65
C LEU A 75 -5.49 7.18 7.97
N ARG A 76 -4.51 6.99 8.86
CA ARG A 76 -4.08 5.66 9.31
C ARG A 76 -5.22 4.87 9.96
N LEU A 77 -6.04 5.51 10.78
CA LEU A 77 -7.20 4.87 11.41
C LEU A 77 -8.24 4.49 10.35
N ALA A 78 -8.58 5.42 9.45
CA ALA A 78 -9.53 5.17 8.38
C ALA A 78 -9.05 4.05 7.43
N GLN A 79 -7.77 4.04 7.05
CA GLN A 79 -7.18 2.99 6.21
C GLN A 79 -7.20 1.64 6.92
N LYS A 80 -6.86 1.59 8.20
CA LYS A 80 -6.93 0.36 9.00
C LYS A 80 -8.33 -0.24 9.01
N ASP A 81 -9.36 0.60 9.15
CA ASP A 81 -10.75 0.14 9.22
C ASP A 81 -11.22 -0.42 7.87
N ILE A 82 -10.86 0.22 6.75
CA ILE A 82 -11.23 -0.27 5.43
C ILE A 82 -10.44 -1.53 5.05
N ASP A 83 -9.17 -1.62 5.41
CA ASP A 83 -8.36 -2.83 5.23
C ASP A 83 -8.95 -4.03 5.99
N HIS A 84 -9.38 -3.80 7.22
CA HIS A 84 -10.06 -4.81 8.02
C HIS A 84 -11.36 -5.26 7.35
N TRP A 85 -12.14 -4.32 6.81
CA TRP A 85 -13.33 -4.65 6.05
C TRP A 85 -13.02 -5.56 4.85
N TYR A 86 -11.94 -5.28 4.08
CA TYR A 86 -11.53 -6.14 2.95
C TYR A 86 -11.10 -7.53 3.40
N CYS A 87 -10.41 -7.64 4.53
CA CYS A 87 -10.05 -8.95 5.11
C CYS A 87 -11.30 -9.74 5.48
N ASP A 88 -12.23 -9.13 6.21
CA ASP A 88 -13.49 -9.76 6.63
C ASP A 88 -14.37 -10.12 5.43
N TRP A 89 -14.44 -9.23 4.43
CA TRP A 89 -15.20 -9.48 3.23
C TRP A 89 -14.61 -10.67 2.47
N SER A 90 -13.31 -10.69 2.23
CA SER A 90 -12.64 -11.76 1.48
C SER A 90 -12.71 -13.11 2.19
N ALA A 91 -12.65 -13.14 3.52
CA ALA A 91 -12.76 -14.37 4.32
C ALA A 91 -14.13 -15.08 4.18
N ARG A 92 -15.18 -14.32 3.82
CA ARG A 92 -16.53 -14.86 3.60
C ARG A 92 -16.80 -15.31 2.16
N GLN A 93 -15.85 -15.10 1.24
CA GLN A 93 -16.04 -15.45 -0.17
C GLN A 93 -15.72 -16.91 -0.45
N THR A 94 -16.43 -17.46 -1.42
CA THR A 94 -16.13 -18.74 -2.07
C THR A 94 -15.67 -18.46 -3.50
N GLU A 95 -15.07 -19.45 -4.18
CA GLU A 95 -14.72 -19.33 -5.61
C GLU A 95 -15.93 -18.86 -6.43
N ALA A 96 -17.08 -19.49 -6.24
CA ALA A 96 -18.30 -19.15 -6.94
C ALA A 96 -18.80 -17.71 -6.66
N SER A 97 -18.55 -17.16 -5.47
CA SER A 97 -18.91 -15.77 -5.18
C SER A 97 -17.88 -14.78 -5.73
N LEU A 98 -16.61 -15.15 -5.79
CA LEU A 98 -15.56 -14.34 -6.41
C LEU A 98 -15.72 -14.24 -7.93
N ASP A 99 -16.28 -15.24 -8.57
CA ASP A 99 -16.56 -15.24 -10.02
C ASP A 99 -17.82 -14.43 -10.40
N LYS A 100 -18.66 -14.06 -9.42
CA LYS A 100 -19.88 -13.30 -9.71
C LYS A 100 -19.54 -11.93 -10.31
N PRO A 101 -20.21 -11.52 -11.40
CA PRO A 101 -20.09 -10.18 -11.95
C PRO A 101 -20.66 -9.15 -10.97
N VAL A 102 -19.94 -8.07 -10.80
CA VAL A 102 -20.34 -6.89 -10.04
C VAL A 102 -20.31 -5.70 -10.99
N GLU A 103 -21.44 -5.02 -11.10
CA GLU A 103 -21.52 -3.77 -11.87
C GLU A 103 -20.85 -2.65 -11.09
N PHE A 104 -20.20 -1.75 -11.82
CA PHE A 104 -19.56 -0.58 -11.25
C PHE A 104 -19.68 0.63 -12.16
N THR A 105 -19.48 1.81 -11.60
CA THR A 105 -19.40 3.06 -12.34
C THR A 105 -18.14 3.80 -11.90
N PHE A 106 -17.31 4.19 -12.86
CA PHE A 106 -16.16 5.04 -12.58
C PHE A 106 -16.59 6.45 -12.18
N VAL A 107 -15.69 7.18 -11.54
CA VAL A 107 -15.89 8.61 -11.21
C VAL A 107 -16.18 9.45 -12.48
N SER A 108 -15.66 9.01 -13.66
CA SER A 108 -15.97 9.61 -14.97
C SER A 108 -17.44 9.43 -15.42
N GLY A 109 -18.20 8.55 -14.75
CA GLY A 109 -19.57 8.18 -15.13
C GLY A 109 -19.67 6.99 -16.08
N GLU A 110 -18.55 6.47 -16.59
CA GLU A 110 -18.52 5.24 -17.39
C GLU A 110 -18.81 4.03 -16.52
N SER A 111 -19.69 3.15 -16.98
CA SER A 111 -20.08 1.92 -16.26
C SER A 111 -19.46 0.68 -16.89
N GLY A 112 -19.20 -0.31 -16.06
CA GLY A 112 -18.65 -1.60 -16.47
C GLY A 112 -19.08 -2.72 -15.53
N SER A 113 -18.58 -3.91 -15.82
CA SER A 113 -18.76 -5.08 -14.95
C SER A 113 -17.49 -5.91 -14.94
N MET A 114 -17.10 -6.40 -13.78
CA MET A 114 -16.03 -7.40 -13.61
C MET A 114 -16.35 -8.31 -12.43
N SER A 115 -15.67 -9.44 -12.34
CA SER A 115 -15.89 -10.35 -11.22
C SER A 115 -15.46 -9.70 -9.87
N ALA A 116 -16.11 -10.10 -8.79
CA ALA A 116 -15.78 -9.64 -7.44
C ALA A 116 -14.30 -9.92 -7.08
N GLY A 117 -13.76 -11.06 -7.53
CA GLY A 117 -12.34 -11.39 -7.38
C GLY A 117 -11.42 -10.45 -8.15
N ALA A 118 -11.80 -10.04 -9.37
CA ALA A 118 -11.05 -9.06 -10.15
C ALA A 118 -11.07 -7.67 -9.48
N MET A 119 -12.19 -7.28 -8.84
CA MET A 119 -12.25 -6.06 -8.04
C MET A 119 -11.30 -6.10 -6.85
N LEU A 120 -11.27 -7.19 -6.10
CA LEU A 120 -10.33 -7.36 -4.99
C LEU A 120 -8.88 -7.29 -5.48
N LEU A 121 -8.57 -7.99 -6.58
CA LEU A 121 -7.23 -7.93 -7.18
C LEU A 121 -6.86 -6.50 -7.61
N HIS A 122 -7.81 -5.78 -8.21
CA HIS A 122 -7.60 -4.37 -8.57
C HIS A 122 -7.26 -3.52 -7.34
N VAL A 123 -8.02 -3.61 -6.26
CA VAL A 123 -7.78 -2.86 -5.00
C VAL A 123 -6.37 -3.12 -4.47
N VAL A 124 -5.96 -4.38 -4.39
CA VAL A 124 -4.62 -4.76 -3.89
C VAL A 124 -3.51 -4.24 -4.81
N ASN A 125 -3.70 -4.40 -6.13
CA ASN A 125 -2.72 -3.94 -7.13
C ASN A 125 -2.63 -2.41 -7.17
N HIS A 126 -3.76 -1.70 -7.10
CA HIS A 126 -3.82 -0.25 -7.06
C HIS A 126 -3.09 0.32 -5.84
N ALA A 127 -3.37 -0.25 -4.65
CA ALA A 127 -2.68 0.15 -3.44
C ALA A 127 -1.16 -0.11 -3.55
N SER A 128 -0.74 -1.26 -4.10
CA SER A 128 0.67 -1.59 -4.30
C SER A 128 1.37 -0.62 -5.25
N TYR A 129 0.70 -0.24 -6.35
CA TYR A 129 1.20 0.72 -7.33
C TYR A 129 1.45 2.10 -6.70
N HIS A 130 0.48 2.62 -5.95
CA HIS A 130 0.59 3.93 -5.33
C HIS A 130 1.46 3.94 -4.06
N ARG A 131 1.57 2.82 -3.33
CA ARG A 131 2.61 2.66 -2.29
C ARG A 131 4.00 2.83 -2.88
N GLY A 132 4.25 2.29 -4.08
CA GLY A 132 5.51 2.51 -4.80
C GLY A 132 5.82 3.99 -5.03
N TRP A 133 4.80 4.83 -5.29
CA TRP A 133 5.00 6.28 -5.41
C TRP A 133 5.38 6.93 -4.08
N VAL A 134 4.76 6.52 -2.98
CA VAL A 134 5.14 7.00 -1.64
C VAL A 134 6.57 6.57 -1.30
N ILE A 135 6.92 5.31 -1.58
CA ILE A 135 8.28 4.77 -1.39
C ILE A 135 9.31 5.56 -2.20
N GLN A 136 8.99 5.94 -3.45
CA GLN A 136 9.86 6.79 -4.26
C GLN A 136 10.15 8.14 -3.59
N MET A 137 9.18 8.72 -2.87
CA MET A 137 9.37 9.99 -2.16
C MET A 137 10.32 9.87 -0.95
N TYR A 138 10.57 8.67 -0.42
CA TYR A 138 11.57 8.45 0.63
C TYR A 138 13.00 8.75 0.18
N PHE A 139 13.30 8.62 -1.13
CA PHE A 139 14.66 8.90 -1.63
C PHE A 139 15.04 10.39 -1.58
N ASP A 140 14.08 11.27 -1.30
CA ASP A 140 14.33 12.69 -1.02
C ASP A 140 14.65 12.96 0.46
N ILE A 141 14.64 11.93 1.32
CA ILE A 141 14.79 12.02 2.76
C ILE A 141 15.91 11.09 3.22
N PRO A 142 16.68 11.39 4.27
CA PRO A 142 17.67 10.49 4.85
C PRO A 142 17.00 9.37 5.70
N ALA A 143 16.01 8.68 5.12
CA ALA A 143 15.26 7.60 5.74
C ALA A 143 15.12 6.43 4.76
N MET A 144 15.12 5.21 5.28
CA MET A 144 14.91 4.02 4.46
C MET A 144 13.42 3.68 4.36
N PRO A 145 12.90 3.47 3.14
CA PRO A 145 11.53 3.03 2.98
C PRO A 145 11.32 1.61 3.54
N PRO A 146 10.10 1.29 4.02
CA PRO A 146 9.79 -0.06 4.48
C PRO A 146 9.72 -1.04 3.30
N MET A 147 10.16 -2.26 3.53
CA MET A 147 9.98 -3.36 2.56
C MET A 147 8.56 -3.90 2.67
N THR A 148 7.81 -3.88 1.57
CA THR A 148 6.40 -4.33 1.50
C THR A 148 6.17 -5.45 0.49
N ASP A 149 7.21 -6.21 0.17
CA ASP A 149 7.16 -7.29 -0.81
C ASP A 149 6.42 -8.53 -0.29
N MET A 150 5.71 -9.21 -1.19
CA MET A 150 4.96 -10.43 -0.87
C MET A 150 5.81 -11.52 -0.19
N PRO A 151 7.07 -11.81 -0.61
CA PRO A 151 7.89 -12.80 0.10
C PRO A 151 8.20 -12.43 1.56
N ILE A 152 8.31 -11.13 1.85
CA ILE A 152 8.51 -10.66 3.23
C ILE A 152 7.25 -10.87 4.06
N PHE A 153 6.09 -10.53 3.50
CA PHE A 153 4.79 -10.79 4.11
C PHE A 153 4.64 -12.28 4.46
N LEU A 154 4.85 -13.19 3.51
CA LEU A 154 4.72 -14.63 3.72
C LEU A 154 5.69 -15.14 4.78
N ARG A 155 6.93 -14.69 4.76
CA ARG A 155 7.94 -15.07 5.76
C ARG A 155 7.54 -14.66 7.18
N GLU A 156 6.88 -13.51 7.33
CA GLU A 156 6.49 -12.97 8.64
C GLU A 156 5.16 -13.53 9.15
N THR A 157 4.21 -13.80 8.25
CA THR A 157 2.84 -14.15 8.64
C THR A 157 2.50 -15.63 8.46
N ASP A 158 3.15 -16.30 7.53
CA ASP A 158 2.99 -17.73 7.25
C ASP A 158 4.35 -18.38 6.92
N PRO A 159 5.22 -18.53 7.92
CA PRO A 159 6.54 -19.12 7.73
C PRO A 159 6.51 -20.55 7.17
N ALA A 160 5.39 -21.27 7.34
CA ALA A 160 5.22 -22.63 6.83
C ALA A 160 5.07 -22.64 5.29
N SER A 161 4.45 -21.61 4.72
CA SER A 161 4.37 -21.41 3.26
C SER A 161 5.66 -20.84 2.66
N PHE A 162 6.54 -20.28 3.49
CA PHE A 162 7.83 -19.74 3.07
C PHE A 162 8.95 -20.74 3.38
N GLN A 163 9.35 -21.54 2.40
CA GLN A 163 10.48 -22.45 2.56
C GLN A 163 11.78 -21.76 2.13
N SER A 164 12.67 -21.52 3.08
CA SER A 164 14.05 -21.14 2.77
C SER A 164 14.80 -22.37 2.27
N ILE A 165 15.21 -22.35 1.02
CA ILE A 165 16.03 -23.44 0.42
C ILE A 165 17.52 -23.35 0.80
N ASN A 166 17.94 -22.23 1.38
CA ASN A 166 19.27 -22.06 1.96
C ASN A 166 19.12 -21.85 3.48
N PRO A 167 19.82 -22.62 4.33
CA PRO A 167 19.88 -22.31 5.74
C PRO A 167 20.45 -20.89 5.92
N PRO A 168 20.01 -20.12 6.92
CA PRO A 168 20.59 -18.82 7.17
C PRO A 168 22.09 -18.99 7.32
N ALA A 169 22.87 -18.26 6.53
CA ALA A 169 24.30 -18.15 6.75
C ALA A 169 24.50 -17.74 8.22
N ALA A 170 25.37 -18.45 8.93
CA ALA A 170 25.70 -18.10 10.32
C ALA A 170 25.98 -16.59 10.36
N ALA A 171 25.26 -15.88 11.25
CA ALA A 171 25.39 -14.43 11.35
C ALA A 171 26.87 -14.06 11.40
N PRO A 172 27.36 -13.17 10.53
CA PRO A 172 28.75 -12.74 10.63
C PRO A 172 28.90 -12.08 12.01
N THR A 173 29.80 -12.62 12.80
CA THR A 173 30.24 -12.00 14.04
C THR A 173 30.83 -10.65 13.68
N CYS A 174 30.05 -9.58 13.91
CA CYS A 174 30.47 -8.21 13.70
C CYS A 174 31.60 -7.87 14.68
N ILE A 175 32.83 -8.07 14.27
CA ILE A 175 34.01 -7.37 14.82
C ILE A 175 34.65 -6.66 13.63
N GLY A 176 34.37 -5.35 13.48
CA GLY A 176 35.01 -4.57 12.43
C GLY A 176 34.53 -3.10 12.49
N ARG A 177 35.36 -2.24 13.01
CA ARG A 177 35.19 -0.78 13.10
C ARG A 177 34.87 -0.21 11.71
N PHE A 178 33.82 0.57 11.58
CA PHE A 178 33.61 1.44 10.43
C PHE A 178 34.67 2.56 10.45
N SER A 179 35.62 2.49 9.53
CA SER A 179 36.44 3.61 9.12
C SER A 179 35.65 4.45 8.12
N SER A 180 35.54 5.75 8.43
CA SER A 180 34.90 6.74 7.57
C SER A 180 35.66 6.86 6.24
N ALA A 181 35.06 6.40 5.16
CA ALA A 181 35.46 6.74 3.80
C ALA A 181 34.24 7.31 3.06
N THR A 182 34.31 8.60 2.79
CA THR A 182 33.44 9.34 1.89
C THR A 182 33.55 8.77 0.49
N ASN A 183 32.58 7.96 0.05
CA ASN A 183 32.46 7.57 -1.35
C ASN A 183 31.35 8.41 -2.01
N VAL A 184 31.80 9.41 -2.76
CA VAL A 184 31.00 10.11 -3.76
C VAL A 184 30.75 9.16 -4.93
N LEU A 185 29.49 8.75 -5.12
CA LEU A 185 29.10 7.98 -6.30
C LEU A 185 29.12 8.88 -7.54
N PRO A 186 29.72 8.45 -8.67
CA PRO A 186 29.66 9.22 -9.90
C PRO A 186 28.25 9.12 -10.52
N ASN A 187 27.69 10.29 -10.80
CA ASN A 187 26.45 10.49 -11.52
C ASN A 187 26.56 9.93 -12.95
N ARG A 188 25.92 8.80 -13.25
CA ARG A 188 25.83 8.23 -14.59
C ARG A 188 24.36 8.08 -14.97
N TYR A 189 23.69 9.19 -15.27
CA TYR A 189 22.56 9.24 -16.22
C TYR A 189 22.43 10.69 -16.72
N ARG A 190 23.02 10.92 -17.88
CA ARG A 190 22.58 11.92 -18.86
C ARG A 190 22.04 11.18 -20.06
#